data_d960a2c1caed72dee9bb82442775e665
#
_entry.id   d960a2c1caed72dee9bb82442775e665
#
_cell.length_a   1.000
_cell.length_b   1.000
_cell.length_c   1.000
_cell.angle_alpha   90.00
_cell.angle_beta   90.00
_cell.angle_gamma   90.00
#
_symmetry.space_group_name_H-M   'P 1'
#
loop_
_entity.id
_entity.type
_entity.pdbx_description
1 polymer ?
#
loop_
_entity_poly.entity_id
_entity_poly.type
_entity_poly.pdbx_seq_one_letter_code
_entity_poly.pdbx_strand_id
1 'polypeptide(L)'
;MKLHFWTLSSVLLILITLFLSFYPFAISDKEPLFKHQDKIGHFLLYFLLTFSLIKTFKEELYLANPFLLSASISFLLGIFIEILQPILTEYREGSFFDAIFNLLGIIFTLFLFTFKKSFFGTRN
;
A
#
# COMPACT_ATOMS: atom_id res chain seq x y z
N MET A 1 23.66 -16.80 -3.85
CA MET A 1 22.25 -16.59 -3.52
C MET A 1 21.85 -15.17 -3.85
N LYS A 2 20.87 -15.00 -4.73
CA LYS A 2 20.45 -13.68 -5.17
C LYS A 2 19.53 -13.07 -4.12
N LEU A 3 19.87 -11.88 -3.65
CA LEU A 3 19.05 -11.16 -2.66
C LEU A 3 17.78 -10.63 -3.33
N HIS A 4 16.64 -11.03 -2.80
CA HIS A 4 15.34 -10.57 -3.28
C HIS A 4 14.94 -9.28 -2.56
N PHE A 5 15.52 -8.19 -2.99
CA PHE A 5 15.33 -6.88 -2.37
C PHE A 5 13.85 -6.47 -2.34
N TRP A 6 13.19 -6.58 -3.48
CA TRP A 6 11.79 -6.13 -3.58
C TRP A 6 10.84 -7.05 -2.82
N THR A 7 11.11 -8.35 -2.81
CA THR A 7 10.33 -9.29 -2.00
C THR A 7 10.44 -8.96 -0.51
N LEU A 8 11.65 -8.71 -0.03
CA LEU A 8 11.87 -8.32 1.37
C LEU A 8 11.21 -6.99 1.68
N SER A 9 11.30 -6.01 0.78
CA SER A 9 10.64 -4.71 0.93
C SER A 9 9.12 -4.86 1.01
N SER A 10 8.53 -5.70 0.15
CA SER A 10 7.09 -5.94 0.16
C SER A 10 6.63 -6.57 1.46
N VAL A 11 7.34 -7.58 1.95
CA VAL A 11 7.02 -8.22 3.24
C VAL A 11 7.10 -7.20 4.36
N LEU A 12 8.16 -6.40 4.39
CA LEU A 12 8.34 -5.38 5.41
C LEU A 12 7.22 -4.33 5.37
N LEU A 13 6.85 -3.87 4.17
CA LEU A 13 5.78 -2.90 4.00
C LEU A 13 4.42 -3.46 4.43
N ILE A 14 4.14 -4.73 4.15
CA ILE A 14 2.93 -5.39 4.64
C ILE A 14 2.92 -5.39 6.18
N LEU A 15 4.02 -5.76 6.80
CA LEU A 15 4.14 -5.78 8.27
C LEU A 15 3.98 -4.38 8.86
N ILE A 16 4.59 -3.37 8.25
CA ILE A 16 4.46 -1.98 8.68
C ILE A 16 3.01 -1.52 8.54
N THR A 17 2.37 -1.84 7.43
CA THR A 17 0.97 -1.48 7.19
C THR A 17 0.06 -2.09 8.26
N LEU A 18 0.24 -3.37 8.57
CA LEU A 18 -0.52 -4.04 9.62
C LEU A 18 -0.24 -3.41 10.99
N PHE A 19 1.02 -3.16 11.31
CA PHE A 19 1.40 -2.56 12.59
C PHE A 19 0.76 -1.19 12.76
N LEU A 20 0.91 -0.31 11.76
CA LEU A 20 0.37 1.06 11.84
C LEU A 20 -1.16 1.08 11.83
N SER A 21 -1.79 0.09 11.19
CA SER A 21 -3.25 0.00 11.13
C SER A 21 -3.88 -0.38 12.46
N PHE A 22 -3.20 -1.19 13.26
CA PHE A 22 -3.75 -1.70 14.53
C PHE A 22 -3.09 -1.11 15.77
N TYR A 23 -2.06 -0.28 15.61
CA TYR A 23 -1.41 0.37 16.75
C TYR A 23 -2.31 1.50 17.30
N PRO A 24 -2.38 1.65 18.64
CA PRO A 24 -3.31 2.61 19.26
C PRO A 24 -2.82 4.06 19.23
N PHE A 25 -2.57 4.61 18.05
CA PHE A 25 -2.15 6.02 17.92
C PHE A 25 -3.22 7.00 18.41
N ALA A 26 -4.49 6.62 18.30
CA ALA A 26 -5.59 7.50 18.70
C ALA A 26 -5.67 7.72 20.22
N ILE A 27 -5.00 6.90 21.03
CA ILE A 27 -4.92 7.07 22.47
C ILE A 27 -3.87 8.12 22.86
N SER A 28 -2.96 8.42 21.95
CA SER A 28 -1.94 9.44 22.14
C SER A 28 -2.57 10.83 22.14
N ASP A 29 -2.26 11.65 23.17
CA ASP A 29 -2.73 13.02 23.27
C ASP A 29 -2.04 13.97 22.28
N LYS A 30 -1.20 13.44 21.42
CA LYS A 30 -0.51 14.23 20.41
C LYS A 30 -1.42 14.55 19.25
N GLU A 31 -1.56 15.84 18.97
CA GLU A 31 -2.26 16.28 17.77
C GLU A 31 -1.46 15.89 16.52
N PRO A 32 -2.16 15.59 15.39
CA PRO A 32 -1.45 15.34 14.14
C PRO A 32 -0.65 16.58 13.71
N LEU A 33 0.49 16.34 13.05
CA LEU A 33 1.37 17.40 12.58
C LEU A 33 0.68 18.33 11.59
N PHE A 34 -0.26 17.81 10.82
CA PHE A 34 -1.06 18.58 9.88
C PHE A 34 -2.40 17.88 9.65
N LYS A 35 -3.36 18.65 9.13
CA LYS A 35 -4.70 18.17 8.83
C LYS A 35 -4.63 17.06 7.77
N HIS A 36 -5.38 15.97 7.97
CA HIS A 36 -5.43 14.81 7.09
C HIS A 36 -4.12 14.01 7.02
N GLN A 37 -3.30 14.06 8.06
CA GLN A 37 -2.05 13.30 8.14
C GLN A 37 -2.28 11.81 7.94
N ASP A 38 -3.33 11.25 8.52
CA ASP A 38 -3.67 9.83 8.40
C ASP A 38 -4.00 9.45 6.96
N LYS A 39 -4.72 10.29 6.22
CA LYS A 39 -5.10 10.02 4.84
C LYS A 39 -3.91 10.03 3.90
N ILE A 40 -2.99 11.00 4.10
CA ILE A 40 -1.74 11.04 3.36
C ILE A 40 -0.89 9.81 3.68
N GLY A 41 -0.90 9.37 4.94
CA GLY A 41 -0.23 8.14 5.35
C GLY A 41 -0.75 6.92 4.62
N HIS A 42 -2.08 6.77 4.53
CA HIS A 42 -2.72 5.69 3.76
C HIS A 42 -2.30 5.73 2.29
N PHE A 43 -2.36 6.90 1.67
CA PHE A 43 -1.95 7.06 0.27
C PHE A 43 -0.50 6.61 0.08
N LEU A 44 0.42 7.10 0.91
CA LEU A 44 1.84 6.80 0.77
C LEU A 44 2.15 5.33 1.03
N LEU A 45 1.55 4.73 2.07
CA LEU A 45 1.76 3.31 2.37
C LEU A 45 1.32 2.43 1.22
N TYR A 46 0.13 2.67 0.68
CA TYR A 46 -0.39 1.84 -0.41
C TYR A 46 0.30 2.12 -1.73
N PHE A 47 0.78 3.35 -1.93
CA PHE A 47 1.66 3.65 -3.04
C PHE A 47 2.96 2.83 -2.96
N LEU A 48 3.64 2.89 -1.84
CA LEU A 48 4.91 2.17 -1.65
C LEU A 48 4.71 0.66 -1.72
N LEU A 49 3.66 0.17 -1.08
CA LEU A 49 3.35 -1.26 -1.08
C LEU A 49 3.08 -1.76 -2.50
N THR A 50 2.22 -1.08 -3.25
CA THR A 50 1.88 -1.48 -4.62
C THR A 50 3.11 -1.40 -5.52
N PHE A 51 3.90 -0.34 -5.37
CA PHE A 51 5.14 -0.19 -6.12
C PHE A 51 6.09 -1.36 -5.86
N SER A 52 6.30 -1.69 -4.59
CA SER A 52 7.19 -2.78 -4.20
C SER A 52 6.68 -4.14 -4.69
N LEU A 53 5.37 -4.38 -4.60
CA LEU A 53 4.76 -5.62 -5.10
C LEU A 53 4.91 -5.75 -6.61
N ILE A 54 4.73 -4.67 -7.37
CA ILE A 54 4.93 -4.70 -8.82
C ILE A 54 6.37 -5.11 -9.12
N LYS A 55 7.33 -4.51 -8.44
CA LYS A 55 8.75 -4.85 -8.62
C LYS A 55 9.04 -6.30 -8.25
N THR A 56 8.45 -6.77 -7.16
CA THR A 56 8.61 -8.16 -6.73
C THR A 56 8.10 -9.13 -7.80
N PHE A 57 6.88 -8.91 -8.28
CA PHE A 57 6.24 -9.84 -9.21
C PHE A 57 6.82 -9.72 -10.62
N LYS A 58 7.25 -8.54 -11.01
CA LYS A 58 7.81 -8.32 -12.35
C LYS A 58 9.27 -8.71 -12.45
N GLU A 59 10.09 -8.32 -11.48
CA GLU A 59 11.55 -8.40 -11.60
C GLU A 59 12.17 -9.56 -10.81
N GLU A 60 11.49 -10.05 -9.78
CA GLU A 60 12.04 -11.11 -8.94
C GLU A 60 11.32 -12.44 -9.12
N LEU A 61 10.00 -12.43 -9.25
CA LEU A 61 9.20 -13.64 -9.42
C LEU A 61 8.75 -13.88 -10.85
N TYR A 62 8.89 -12.89 -11.74
CA TYR A 62 8.58 -12.99 -13.18
C TYR A 62 7.18 -13.49 -13.47
N LEU A 63 6.18 -13.00 -12.72
CA LEU A 63 4.79 -13.41 -12.90
C LEU A 63 4.16 -12.71 -14.11
N ALA A 64 3.16 -13.37 -14.72
CA ALA A 64 2.57 -12.94 -15.97
C ALA A 64 1.81 -11.60 -15.86
N ASN A 65 1.14 -11.36 -14.74
CA ASN A 65 0.30 -10.18 -14.54
C ASN A 65 0.68 -9.41 -13.27
N PRO A 66 1.90 -8.81 -13.23
CA PRO A 66 2.38 -8.19 -12.00
C PRO A 66 1.53 -6.99 -11.55
N PHE A 67 1.00 -6.23 -12.50
CA PHE A 67 0.18 -5.06 -12.17
C PHE A 67 -1.15 -5.46 -11.55
N LEU A 68 -1.84 -6.42 -12.17
CA LEU A 68 -3.12 -6.90 -11.67
C LEU A 68 -2.97 -7.55 -10.30
N LEU A 69 -1.96 -8.40 -10.13
CA LEU A 69 -1.71 -9.09 -8.87
C LEU A 69 -1.38 -8.09 -7.75
N SER A 70 -0.51 -7.13 -8.04
CA SER A 70 -0.11 -6.12 -7.05
C SER A 70 -1.27 -5.25 -6.62
N ALA A 71 -2.04 -4.75 -7.59
CA ALA A 71 -3.22 -3.93 -7.30
C ALA A 71 -4.26 -4.71 -6.50
N SER A 72 -4.50 -5.98 -6.88
CA SER A 72 -5.46 -6.83 -6.18
C SER A 72 -5.05 -7.11 -4.74
N ILE A 73 -3.78 -7.44 -4.52
CA ILE A 73 -3.27 -7.74 -3.18
C ILE A 73 -3.35 -6.49 -2.29
N SER A 74 -2.91 -5.33 -2.80
CA SER A 74 -2.96 -4.08 -2.05
C SER A 74 -4.40 -3.68 -1.73
N PHE A 75 -5.30 -3.78 -2.71
CA PHE A 75 -6.71 -3.44 -2.53
C PHE A 75 -7.36 -4.35 -1.49
N LEU A 76 -7.18 -5.67 -1.63
CA LEU A 76 -7.76 -6.64 -0.70
C LEU A 76 -7.20 -6.48 0.71
N LEU A 77 -5.91 -6.21 0.84
CA LEU A 77 -5.30 -5.94 2.15
C LEU A 77 -5.94 -4.70 2.78
N GLY A 78 -6.14 -3.65 2.00
CA GLY A 78 -6.79 -2.43 2.49
C GLY A 78 -8.20 -2.66 2.98
N ILE A 79 -9.01 -3.38 2.20
CA ILE A 79 -10.39 -3.71 2.58
C ILE A 79 -10.40 -4.59 3.83
N PHE A 80 -9.54 -5.60 3.88
CA PHE A 80 -9.42 -6.50 5.02
C PHE A 80 -9.11 -5.74 6.30
N ILE A 81 -8.13 -4.82 6.25
CA ILE A 81 -7.75 -4.00 7.39
C ILE A 81 -8.90 -3.10 7.84
N GLU A 82 -9.58 -2.43 6.89
CA GLU A 82 -10.70 -1.54 7.21
C GLU A 82 -11.85 -2.29 7.88
N ILE A 83 -12.12 -3.53 7.48
CA ILE A 83 -13.13 -4.37 8.11
C ILE A 83 -12.70 -4.79 9.52
N LEU A 84 -11.43 -5.14 9.70
CA LEU A 84 -10.92 -5.64 10.97
C LEU A 84 -10.69 -4.56 12.01
N GLN A 85 -10.42 -3.32 11.62
CA GLN A 85 -10.09 -2.26 12.57
C GLN A 85 -11.16 -2.08 13.65
N PRO A 86 -12.45 -1.92 13.33
CA PRO A 86 -13.47 -1.77 14.38
C PRO A 86 -13.75 -3.06 15.15
N ILE A 87 -13.42 -4.22 14.59
CA ILE A 87 -13.62 -5.52 15.26
C ILE A 87 -12.52 -5.80 16.28
N LEU A 88 -11.26 -5.55 15.89
CA LEU A 88 -10.08 -5.89 16.68
C LEU A 88 -9.63 -4.76 17.60
N THR A 89 -10.06 -3.53 17.37
CA THR A 89 -9.64 -2.37 18.15
C THR A 89 -10.86 -1.61 18.63
N GLU A 90 -10.80 -1.05 19.84
CA GLU A 90 -11.86 -0.20 20.38
C GLU A 90 -11.66 1.27 20.01
N TYR A 91 -10.47 1.63 19.54
CA TYR A 91 -10.03 3.00 19.32
C TYR A 91 -9.91 3.36 17.83
N ARG A 92 -10.18 2.44 16.94
CA ARG A 92 -10.13 2.70 15.50
C ARG A 92 -11.42 2.26 14.83
N GLU A 93 -11.94 3.16 14.02
CA GLU A 93 -13.09 2.87 13.17
C GLU A 93 -12.61 2.80 11.72
N GLY A 94 -13.09 1.81 10.98
CA GLY A 94 -12.86 1.75 9.55
C GLY A 94 -13.50 2.95 8.88
N SER A 95 -12.78 3.58 7.96
CA SER A 95 -13.24 4.79 7.28
C SER A 95 -13.31 4.55 5.78
N PHE A 96 -14.47 4.89 5.20
CA PHE A 96 -14.63 4.86 3.75
C PHE A 96 -13.61 5.75 3.05
N PHE A 97 -13.31 6.92 3.65
CA PHE A 97 -12.32 7.84 3.09
C PHE A 97 -10.90 7.25 3.15
N ASP A 98 -10.57 6.50 4.19
CA ASP A 98 -9.28 5.82 4.27
C ASP A 98 -9.14 4.79 3.14
N ALA A 99 -10.21 4.05 2.86
CA ALA A 99 -10.23 3.10 1.75
C ALA A 99 -10.05 3.81 0.40
N ILE A 100 -10.65 4.99 0.23
CA ILE A 100 -10.47 5.80 -0.99
C ILE A 100 -8.99 6.22 -1.15
N PHE A 101 -8.34 6.68 -0.08
CA PHE A 101 -6.93 7.09 -0.15
C PHE A 101 -6.00 5.91 -0.38
N ASN A 102 -6.33 4.73 0.15
CA ASN A 102 -5.61 3.50 -0.19
C ASN A 102 -5.70 3.23 -1.69
N LEU A 103 -6.90 3.30 -2.24
CA LEU A 103 -7.15 3.07 -3.66
C LEU A 103 -6.44 4.12 -4.52
N LEU A 104 -6.45 5.39 -4.12
CA LEU A 104 -5.73 6.44 -4.83
C LEU A 104 -4.22 6.16 -4.88
N GLY A 105 -3.65 5.65 -3.80
CA GLY A 105 -2.23 5.26 -3.79
C GLY A 105 -1.94 4.15 -4.79
N ILE A 106 -2.81 3.15 -4.85
CA ILE A 106 -2.71 2.04 -5.81
C ILE A 106 -2.80 2.56 -7.24
N ILE A 107 -3.82 3.36 -7.54
CA ILE A 107 -4.05 3.91 -8.87
C ILE A 107 -2.88 4.79 -9.31
N PHE A 108 -2.37 5.62 -8.40
CA PHE A 108 -1.23 6.50 -8.70
C PHE A 108 0.00 5.69 -9.08
N THR A 109 0.24 4.57 -8.37
CA THR A 109 1.35 3.67 -8.70
C THR A 109 1.21 3.10 -10.11
N LEU A 110 0.02 2.60 -10.44
CA LEU A 110 -0.25 2.05 -11.77
C LEU A 110 -0.08 3.11 -12.85
N PHE A 111 -0.53 4.33 -12.57
CA PHE A 111 -0.39 5.47 -13.47
C PHE A 111 1.09 5.79 -13.73
N LEU A 112 1.92 5.80 -12.69
CA LEU A 112 3.35 6.08 -12.85
C LEU A 112 4.04 5.05 -13.73
N PHE A 113 3.73 3.77 -13.55
CA PHE A 113 4.32 2.73 -14.40
C PHE A 113 3.86 2.85 -15.84
N THR A 114 2.59 3.13 -16.06
CA THR A 114 2.04 3.33 -17.40
C THR A 114 2.64 4.57 -18.05
N PHE A 115 2.73 5.67 -17.32
CA PHE A 115 3.30 6.93 -17.83
C PHE A 115 4.77 6.76 -18.19
N LYS A 116 5.54 6.10 -17.31
CA LYS A 116 6.95 5.81 -17.57
C LYS A 116 7.13 5.00 -18.85
N LYS A 117 6.30 3.96 -19.01
CA LYS A 117 6.32 3.12 -20.22
C LYS A 117 5.99 3.93 -21.47
N SER A 118 4.98 4.79 -21.39
CA SER A 118 4.56 5.63 -22.52
C SER A 118 5.60 6.69 -22.87
N PHE A 119 6.20 7.32 -21.84
CA PHE A 119 7.14 8.43 -22.02
C PHE A 119 8.51 7.97 -22.50
N PHE A 120 9.02 6.88 -21.93
CA PHE A 120 10.36 6.38 -22.24
C PHE A 120 10.37 5.32 -23.36
N GLY A 121 9.21 5.00 -23.90
CA GLY A 121 9.06 3.98 -24.91
C GLY A 121 9.23 2.56 -24.36
N THR A 122 8.68 1.60 -25.11
CA THR A 122 8.89 0.19 -24.79
C THR A 122 10.18 -0.27 -25.43
N ARG A 123 11.23 -0.42 -24.66
CA ARG A 123 12.34 -1.26 -25.07
C ARG A 123 11.98 -2.69 -24.68
N ASN A 124 11.74 -3.46 -25.71
CA ASN A 124 11.55 -4.89 -25.55
C ASN A 124 12.85 -5.55 -25.07
#